data_7133352c296b0d7da73f6dfe2ed14b87
#
_entry.id   7133352c296b0d7da73f6dfe2ed14b87
#
_cell.length_a   1.000
_cell.length_b   1.000
_cell.length_c   1.000
_cell.angle_alpha   90.00
_cell.angle_beta   90.00
_cell.angle_gamma   90.00
#
_symmetry.space_group_name_H-M   'P 1'
#
loop_
_entity.id
_entity.type
_entity.pdbx_description
1 polymer ?
#
loop_
_entity_poly.entity_id
_entity_poly.type
_entity_poly.pdbx_seq_one_letter_code
_entity_poly.pdbx_strand_id
1 'polypeptide(L)'
;MNSNLRSPLSLNFRNLLTALCLTLTLVSFAGLDPAQAQEQRLRTLTVTGRGIETIPTTQTQVGLGVEVQGKTAAEVQQEAARRSSAVVELLRSRQVEKLETAGITLNPNYSYENNQQRLIGYTATNTVSFRINTQSAGTLLDDAVRAGATRIQGVSFVATESAIAQAQKQALKKATQDAQSQADAVLTALNLKQGEILRIQVNSASALPPAYRQFAARADANATTPVVGGEEQVDASVTLQISY
;
A
#
# COMPACT_ATOMS: atom_id res chain seq x y z
N MET A 1 41.50 86.09 61.99
CA MET A 1 42.11 85.19 63.02
C MET A 1 41.55 83.75 62.71
N ASN A 2 42.44 82.91 62.31
CA ASN A 2 42.50 81.45 62.52
C ASN A 2 41.19 80.65 62.25
N SER A 3 41.26 79.52 61.71
CA SER A 3 42.33 78.50 61.37
C SER A 3 41.73 77.39 60.53
N ASN A 4 42.56 76.84 59.71
CA ASN A 4 42.39 75.56 58.97
C ASN A 4 41.75 74.41 59.74
N LEU A 5 41.12 73.53 59.03
CA LEU A 5 41.36 72.09 59.22
C LEU A 5 40.89 71.34 57.97
N ARG A 6 41.92 70.66 57.37
CA ARG A 6 41.80 69.68 56.30
C ARG A 6 41.18 68.41 56.85
N SER A 7 40.28 67.74 56.12
CA SER A 7 39.92 66.33 56.32
C SER A 7 40.27 65.52 55.08
N PRO A 8 40.85 64.34 55.28
CA PRO A 8 41.42 63.54 54.19
C PRO A 8 40.31 62.76 53.41
N LEU A 9 40.52 62.72 52.09
CA LEU A 9 39.78 61.85 51.21
C LEU A 9 40.09 60.36 51.53
N SER A 10 39.20 59.64 52.16
CA SER A 10 39.28 58.21 52.26
C SER A 10 38.75 57.60 50.93
N LEU A 11 39.67 57.29 50.07
CA LEU A 11 39.40 56.53 48.84
C LEU A 11 39.02 55.09 49.24
N ASN A 12 37.73 54.76 49.18
CA ASN A 12 37.25 53.41 49.51
C ASN A 12 37.70 52.43 48.46
N PHE A 13 38.78 51.69 48.78
CA PHE A 13 39.39 50.65 47.98
C PHE A 13 38.39 49.53 47.56
N ARG A 14 37.29 49.38 48.28
CA ARG A 14 36.20 48.46 47.98
C ARG A 14 35.43 48.81 46.71
N ASN A 15 35.25 50.11 46.42
CA ASN A 15 34.51 50.54 45.22
C ASN A 15 35.35 50.47 43.94
N LEU A 16 36.69 50.48 44.08
CA LEU A 16 37.60 50.31 42.94
C LEU A 16 37.63 48.83 42.45
N LEU A 17 37.52 47.88 43.37
CA LEU A 17 37.46 46.45 43.02
C LEU A 17 36.13 46.07 42.35
N THR A 18 34.98 46.69 42.76
CA THR A 18 33.70 46.42 42.14
C THR A 18 33.56 47.04 40.73
N ALA A 19 34.17 48.20 40.50
CA ALA A 19 34.22 48.81 39.17
C ALA A 19 35.09 48.02 38.20
N LEU A 20 36.22 47.45 38.67
CA LEU A 20 37.11 46.64 37.86
C LEU A 20 36.50 45.29 37.49
N CYS A 21 35.74 44.62 38.38
CA CYS A 21 35.02 43.37 38.07
C CYS A 21 33.85 43.62 37.09
N LEU A 22 33.15 44.75 37.13
CA LEU A 22 32.02 45.04 36.24
C LEU A 22 32.48 45.33 34.81
N THR A 23 33.69 45.91 34.62
CA THR A 23 34.26 46.16 33.28
C THR A 23 34.82 44.92 32.66
N LEU A 24 35.37 43.97 33.47
CA LEU A 24 35.89 42.68 32.95
C LEU A 24 34.79 41.73 32.47
N THR A 25 33.61 41.80 33.08
CA THR A 25 32.44 41.01 32.65
C THR A 25 31.76 41.54 31.39
N LEU A 26 31.82 42.83 31.09
CA LEU A 26 31.25 43.37 29.85
C LEU A 26 32.12 43.09 28.60
N VAL A 27 33.41 42.89 28.73
CA VAL A 27 34.32 42.60 27.60
C VAL A 27 34.22 41.15 27.19
N SER A 28 33.78 40.22 28.06
CA SER A 28 33.66 38.80 27.73
C SER A 28 32.38 38.47 26.94
N PHE A 29 31.43 39.39 26.78
CA PHE A 29 30.18 39.15 26.02
C PHE A 29 30.20 39.70 24.59
N ALA A 30 31.27 40.41 24.20
CA ALA A 30 31.38 41.00 22.85
C ALA A 30 32.10 40.12 21.83
N GLY A 31 32.42 38.87 22.19
CA GLY A 31 33.19 37.94 21.31
C GLY A 31 32.46 36.67 20.92
N LEU A 32 31.16 36.55 21.17
CA LEU A 32 30.34 35.50 20.59
C LEU A 32 29.69 36.06 19.32
N ASP A 33 30.49 36.16 18.25
CA ASP A 33 29.92 36.15 16.92
C ASP A 33 29.04 34.90 16.85
N PRO A 34 27.71 35.01 16.66
CA PRO A 34 26.96 33.83 16.26
C PRO A 34 27.62 33.36 14.98
N ALA A 35 28.22 32.18 15.02
CA ALA A 35 28.64 31.48 13.82
C ALA A 35 27.31 31.30 13.02
N GLN A 36 27.03 32.28 12.19
CA GLN A 36 26.04 32.18 11.14
C GLN A 36 26.62 31.09 10.23
N ALA A 37 26.26 29.82 10.53
CA ALA A 37 26.35 28.78 9.55
C ALA A 37 25.49 29.26 8.39
N GLN A 38 26.10 29.99 7.46
CA GLN A 38 25.53 30.34 6.20
C GLN A 38 25.34 29.01 5.49
N GLU A 39 24.18 28.35 5.75
CA GLU A 39 23.74 27.24 4.92
C GLU A 39 23.84 27.77 3.50
N GLN A 40 24.88 27.36 2.80
CA GLN A 40 24.98 27.54 1.35
C GLN A 40 23.72 26.89 0.81
N ARG A 41 22.70 27.72 0.55
CA ARG A 41 21.45 27.24 -0.09
C ARG A 41 21.84 26.73 -1.48
N LEU A 42 22.13 25.43 -1.53
CA LEU A 42 22.38 24.76 -2.78
C LEU A 42 21.17 25.01 -3.67
N ARG A 43 21.42 25.53 -4.86
CA ARG A 43 20.38 25.68 -5.87
C ARG A 43 19.95 24.27 -6.27
N THR A 44 18.69 23.95 -6.12
CA THR A 44 18.20 22.59 -6.36
C THR A 44 16.97 22.60 -7.24
N LEU A 45 16.90 21.63 -8.13
CA LEU A 45 15.73 21.26 -8.91
C LEU A 45 15.13 19.98 -8.32
N THR A 46 13.83 19.96 -8.08
CA THR A 46 13.09 18.77 -7.69
C THR A 46 12.19 18.34 -8.81
N VAL A 47 12.33 17.10 -9.26
CA VAL A 47 11.53 16.49 -10.32
C VAL A 47 10.94 15.18 -9.87
N THR A 48 9.78 14.82 -10.42
CA THR A 48 9.12 13.54 -10.09
C THR A 48 8.85 12.80 -11.39
N GLY A 49 9.55 11.70 -11.57
CA GLY A 49 9.34 10.81 -12.71
C GLY A 49 8.34 9.69 -12.39
N ARG A 50 7.75 9.16 -13.44
CA ARG A 50 6.79 8.06 -13.43
C ARG A 50 7.25 6.94 -14.34
N GLY A 51 7.01 5.71 -13.90
CA GLY A 51 7.30 4.52 -14.69
C GLY A 51 6.12 3.55 -14.62
N ILE A 52 5.77 3.02 -15.75
CA ILE A 52 4.66 2.07 -15.90
C ILE A 52 5.20 0.81 -16.55
N GLU A 53 4.82 -0.34 -15.99
CA GLU A 53 5.07 -1.67 -16.55
C GLU A 53 3.77 -2.44 -16.63
N THR A 54 3.50 -3.04 -17.77
CA THR A 54 2.31 -3.85 -18.01
C THR A 54 2.72 -5.31 -18.13
N ILE A 55 2.07 -6.18 -17.38
CA ILE A 55 2.36 -7.61 -17.32
C ILE A 55 1.11 -8.45 -17.54
N PRO A 56 1.20 -9.63 -18.19
CA PRO A 56 0.06 -10.50 -18.41
C PRO A 56 -0.39 -11.11 -17.08
N THR A 57 -1.71 -11.23 -16.90
CA THR A 57 -2.33 -11.96 -15.79
C THR A 57 -2.42 -13.43 -16.15
N THR A 58 -1.56 -14.24 -15.56
CA THR A 58 -1.45 -15.68 -15.84
C THR A 58 -2.15 -16.54 -14.80
N GLN A 59 -2.54 -15.95 -13.69
CA GLN A 59 -3.30 -16.59 -12.61
C GLN A 59 -4.72 -16.05 -12.51
N THR A 60 -5.62 -16.91 -12.07
CA THR A 60 -7.00 -16.58 -11.75
C THR A 60 -7.21 -16.77 -10.25
N GLN A 61 -7.65 -15.73 -9.56
CA GLN A 61 -8.12 -15.79 -8.19
C GLN A 61 -9.63 -15.99 -8.21
N VAL A 62 -10.08 -17.02 -7.51
CA VAL A 62 -11.47 -17.46 -7.49
C VAL A 62 -11.99 -17.49 -6.06
N GLY A 63 -13.21 -17.00 -5.86
CA GLY A 63 -14.00 -17.23 -4.67
C GLY A 63 -15.12 -18.25 -4.99
N LEU A 64 -15.13 -19.38 -4.30
CA LEU A 64 -16.19 -20.38 -4.40
C LEU A 64 -16.98 -20.47 -3.10
N GLY A 65 -18.31 -20.57 -3.20
CA GLY A 65 -19.20 -20.76 -2.08
C GLY A 65 -19.98 -22.08 -2.17
N VAL A 66 -20.13 -22.72 -1.02
CA VAL A 66 -21.12 -23.76 -0.79
C VAL A 66 -22.23 -23.15 0.04
N GLU A 67 -23.41 -23.04 -0.51
CA GLU A 67 -24.61 -22.57 0.17
C GLU A 67 -25.60 -23.70 0.31
N VAL A 68 -26.13 -23.89 1.52
CA VAL A 68 -27.13 -24.90 1.84
C VAL A 68 -28.26 -24.25 2.61
N GLN A 69 -29.50 -24.58 2.23
CA GLN A 69 -30.72 -24.13 2.91
C GLN A 69 -31.46 -25.33 3.48
N GLY A 70 -32.07 -25.17 4.65
CA GLY A 70 -32.82 -26.23 5.30
C GLY A 70 -33.61 -25.73 6.52
N LYS A 71 -34.27 -26.66 7.21
CA LYS A 71 -35.21 -26.33 8.30
C LYS A 71 -34.54 -26.08 9.63
N THR A 72 -33.40 -26.74 9.90
CA THR A 72 -32.68 -26.60 11.16
C THR A 72 -31.26 -26.14 10.96
N ALA A 73 -30.73 -25.37 11.91
CA ALA A 73 -29.35 -24.88 11.88
C ALA A 73 -28.34 -26.03 11.82
N ALA A 74 -28.58 -27.12 12.57
CA ALA A 74 -27.69 -28.26 12.63
C ALA A 74 -27.58 -29.00 11.28
N GLU A 75 -28.73 -29.27 10.62
CA GLU A 75 -28.74 -29.94 9.32
C GLU A 75 -27.98 -29.13 8.25
N VAL A 76 -28.28 -27.82 8.13
CA VAL A 76 -27.61 -26.97 7.11
C VAL A 76 -26.13 -26.83 7.35
N GLN A 77 -25.71 -26.72 8.65
CA GLN A 77 -24.30 -26.63 9.00
C GLN A 77 -23.55 -27.92 8.66
N GLN A 78 -24.13 -29.08 8.99
CA GLN A 78 -23.53 -30.39 8.68
C GLN A 78 -23.39 -30.62 7.18
N GLU A 79 -24.45 -30.34 6.42
CA GLU A 79 -24.45 -30.52 4.96
C GLU A 79 -23.50 -29.53 4.26
N ALA A 80 -23.46 -28.26 4.70
CA ALA A 80 -22.50 -27.29 4.21
C ALA A 80 -21.05 -27.73 4.48
N ALA A 81 -20.77 -28.23 5.67
CA ALA A 81 -19.44 -28.75 6.02
C ALA A 81 -19.06 -29.95 5.13
N ARG A 82 -19.97 -30.90 4.91
CA ARG A 82 -19.75 -32.08 4.07
C ARG A 82 -19.41 -31.69 2.63
N ARG A 83 -20.23 -30.81 2.01
CA ARG A 83 -20.00 -30.34 0.63
C ARG A 83 -18.73 -29.51 0.52
N SER A 84 -18.48 -28.62 1.49
CA SER A 84 -17.27 -27.80 1.51
C SER A 84 -16.00 -28.65 1.62
N SER A 85 -16.03 -29.74 2.40
CA SER A 85 -14.92 -30.69 2.51
C SER A 85 -14.63 -31.32 1.15
N ALA A 86 -15.64 -31.77 0.41
CA ALA A 86 -15.45 -32.35 -0.93
C ALA A 86 -14.85 -31.34 -1.93
N VAL A 87 -15.29 -30.07 -1.89
CA VAL A 87 -14.72 -29.00 -2.71
C VAL A 87 -13.26 -28.74 -2.33
N VAL A 88 -12.95 -28.64 -1.02
CA VAL A 88 -11.56 -28.41 -0.55
C VAL A 88 -10.64 -29.58 -0.93
N GLU A 89 -11.08 -30.82 -0.85
CA GLU A 89 -10.33 -31.99 -1.28
C GLU A 89 -10.03 -31.96 -2.78
N LEU A 90 -11.01 -31.61 -3.60
CA LEU A 90 -10.83 -31.39 -5.04
C LEU A 90 -9.77 -30.30 -5.28
N LEU A 91 -9.89 -29.14 -4.64
CA LEU A 91 -8.96 -28.02 -4.82
C LEU A 91 -7.53 -28.42 -4.44
N ARG A 92 -7.35 -29.12 -3.34
CA ARG A 92 -6.04 -29.67 -2.93
C ARG A 92 -5.47 -30.66 -3.95
N SER A 93 -6.29 -31.53 -4.51
CA SER A 93 -5.86 -32.50 -5.55
C SER A 93 -5.41 -31.81 -6.84
N ARG A 94 -5.90 -30.60 -7.11
CA ARG A 94 -5.55 -29.76 -8.27
C ARG A 94 -4.37 -28.82 -8.00
N GLN A 95 -3.75 -28.92 -6.81
CA GLN A 95 -2.58 -28.13 -6.40
C GLN A 95 -2.77 -26.61 -6.59
N VAL A 96 -3.97 -26.12 -6.22
CA VAL A 96 -4.24 -24.68 -6.25
C VAL A 96 -3.37 -23.96 -5.23
N GLU A 97 -3.04 -22.71 -5.52
CA GLU A 97 -2.26 -21.83 -4.64
C GLU A 97 -3.16 -21.00 -3.74
N LYS A 98 -2.65 -20.59 -2.57
CA LYS A 98 -3.32 -19.68 -1.63
C LYS A 98 -4.74 -20.11 -1.29
N LEU A 99 -4.96 -21.43 -1.12
CA LEU A 99 -6.24 -21.95 -0.68
C LEU A 99 -6.50 -21.57 0.78
N GLU A 100 -7.56 -20.80 0.99
CA GLU A 100 -7.97 -20.32 2.31
C GLU A 100 -9.50 -20.31 2.43
N THR A 101 -9.99 -20.38 3.67
CA THR A 101 -11.40 -20.14 3.96
C THR A 101 -11.63 -18.63 4.08
N ALA A 102 -12.40 -18.08 3.17
CA ALA A 102 -12.70 -16.64 3.11
C ALA A 102 -13.90 -16.25 4.01
N GLY A 103 -14.76 -17.19 4.37
CA GLY A 103 -15.87 -16.93 5.29
C GLY A 103 -16.77 -18.12 5.54
N ILE A 104 -17.37 -18.16 6.72
CA ILE A 104 -18.39 -19.13 7.13
C ILE A 104 -19.52 -18.34 7.77
N THR A 105 -20.76 -18.53 7.29
CA THR A 105 -21.93 -17.88 7.86
C THR A 105 -23.07 -18.86 8.04
N LEU A 106 -23.89 -18.64 9.06
CA LEU A 106 -25.16 -19.33 9.31
C LEU A 106 -26.20 -18.28 9.67
N ASN A 107 -27.22 -18.16 8.83
CA ASN A 107 -28.25 -17.14 8.98
C ASN A 107 -29.63 -17.76 9.04
N PRO A 108 -30.53 -17.28 9.94
CA PRO A 108 -31.92 -17.65 9.93
C PRO A 108 -32.64 -16.96 8.76
N ASN A 109 -33.57 -17.69 8.11
CA ASN A 109 -34.44 -17.18 7.06
C ASN A 109 -35.83 -16.91 7.61
N TYR A 110 -36.36 -15.73 7.37
CA TYR A 110 -37.67 -15.32 7.83
C TYR A 110 -38.60 -15.01 6.65
N SER A 111 -39.86 -15.41 6.79
CA SER A 111 -41.00 -14.97 5.94
C SER A 111 -41.75 -13.86 6.67
N TYR A 112 -42.27 -12.91 5.90
CA TYR A 112 -43.13 -11.84 6.41
C TYR A 112 -44.53 -12.00 5.76
N GLU A 113 -45.46 -12.55 6.54
CA GLU A 113 -46.84 -12.74 6.12
C GLU A 113 -47.77 -12.06 7.13
N ASN A 114 -48.74 -11.32 6.66
CA ASN A 114 -49.74 -10.62 7.52
C ASN A 114 -49.10 -9.75 8.61
N ASN A 115 -48.02 -9.06 8.30
CA ASN A 115 -47.22 -8.22 9.24
C ASN A 115 -46.61 -9.02 10.40
N GLN A 116 -46.48 -10.34 10.28
CA GLN A 116 -45.83 -11.22 11.27
C GLN A 116 -44.58 -11.85 10.68
N GLN A 117 -43.45 -11.76 11.44
CA GLN A 117 -42.21 -12.42 11.11
C GLN A 117 -42.25 -13.88 11.56
N ARG A 118 -42.03 -14.81 10.63
CA ARG A 118 -41.98 -16.24 10.93
C ARG A 118 -40.69 -16.84 10.47
N LEU A 119 -39.98 -17.56 11.33
CA LEU A 119 -38.78 -18.32 10.95
C LEU A 119 -39.20 -19.47 10.03
N ILE A 120 -38.59 -19.53 8.83
CA ILE A 120 -38.91 -20.57 7.82
C ILE A 120 -37.72 -21.54 7.61
N GLY A 121 -36.53 -21.23 8.13
CA GLY A 121 -35.37 -22.09 7.99
C GLY A 121 -34.07 -21.36 8.24
N TYR A 122 -33.00 -21.95 7.76
CA TYR A 122 -31.64 -21.45 7.90
C TYR A 122 -30.88 -21.58 6.59
N THR A 123 -29.92 -20.71 6.36
CA THR A 123 -28.92 -20.79 5.28
C THR A 123 -27.53 -20.82 5.87
N ALA A 124 -26.76 -21.86 5.56
CA ALA A 124 -25.33 -21.92 5.85
C ALA A 124 -24.54 -21.65 4.55
N THR A 125 -23.50 -20.83 4.64
CA THR A 125 -22.59 -20.57 3.54
C THR A 125 -21.16 -20.76 4.02
N ASN A 126 -20.36 -21.52 3.25
CA ASN A 126 -18.91 -21.64 3.44
C ASN A 126 -18.24 -21.20 2.14
N THR A 127 -17.33 -20.25 2.24
CA THR A 127 -16.60 -19.66 1.11
C THR A 127 -15.13 -19.96 1.22
N VAL A 128 -14.52 -20.40 0.12
CA VAL A 128 -13.09 -20.57 -0.04
C VAL A 128 -12.56 -19.66 -1.14
N SER A 129 -11.35 -19.19 -0.97
CA SER A 129 -10.59 -18.44 -1.98
C SER A 129 -9.33 -19.20 -2.34
N PHE A 130 -8.93 -19.15 -3.61
CA PHE A 130 -7.71 -19.78 -4.09
C PHE A 130 -7.23 -19.11 -5.39
N ARG A 131 -5.98 -19.45 -5.79
CA ARG A 131 -5.42 -19.08 -7.09
C ARG A 131 -5.07 -20.31 -7.91
N ILE A 132 -5.26 -20.19 -9.22
CA ILE A 132 -4.89 -21.24 -10.17
C ILE A 132 -4.45 -20.61 -11.49
N ASN A 133 -3.68 -21.33 -12.29
CA ASN A 133 -3.35 -20.92 -13.65
C ASN A 133 -4.64 -20.67 -14.46
N THR A 134 -4.70 -19.54 -15.15
CA THR A 134 -5.88 -19.08 -15.89
C THR A 134 -6.39 -20.12 -16.91
N GLN A 135 -5.46 -20.85 -17.56
CA GLN A 135 -5.82 -21.86 -18.53
C GLN A 135 -6.60 -23.05 -17.92
N SER A 136 -6.36 -23.35 -16.64
CA SER A 136 -7.01 -24.46 -15.93
C SER A 136 -8.25 -24.02 -15.16
N ALA A 137 -8.52 -22.73 -15.06
CA ALA A 137 -9.57 -22.19 -14.19
C ALA A 137 -10.97 -22.64 -14.62
N GLY A 138 -11.28 -22.61 -15.92
CA GLY A 138 -12.61 -23.01 -16.42
C GLY A 138 -12.95 -24.46 -16.07
N THR A 139 -12.07 -25.39 -16.39
CA THR A 139 -12.28 -26.82 -16.06
C THR A 139 -12.38 -27.04 -14.55
N LEU A 140 -11.57 -26.34 -13.75
CA LEU A 140 -11.64 -26.47 -12.30
C LEU A 140 -12.96 -25.94 -11.74
N LEU A 141 -13.48 -24.85 -12.28
CA LEU A 141 -14.79 -24.31 -11.87
C LEU A 141 -15.92 -25.31 -12.13
N ASP A 142 -15.92 -25.94 -13.31
CA ASP A 142 -16.89 -26.98 -13.66
C ASP A 142 -16.77 -28.21 -12.75
N ASP A 143 -15.53 -28.63 -12.42
CA ASP A 143 -15.27 -29.73 -11.49
C ASP A 143 -15.73 -29.37 -10.05
N ALA A 144 -15.50 -28.14 -9.61
CA ALA A 144 -15.91 -27.68 -8.29
C ALA A 144 -17.43 -27.64 -8.12
N VAL A 145 -18.17 -27.24 -9.13
CA VAL A 145 -19.64 -27.29 -9.13
C VAL A 145 -20.12 -28.76 -9.01
N ARG A 146 -19.49 -29.68 -9.73
CA ARG A 146 -19.79 -31.13 -9.60
C ARG A 146 -19.44 -31.69 -8.22
N ALA A 147 -18.41 -31.15 -7.57
CA ALA A 147 -18.02 -31.55 -6.21
C ALA A 147 -18.91 -30.95 -5.10
N GLY A 148 -19.80 -29.97 -5.44
CA GLY A 148 -20.75 -29.42 -4.49
C GLY A 148 -20.67 -27.90 -4.27
N ALA A 149 -19.84 -27.17 -5.01
CA ALA A 149 -19.88 -25.72 -5.02
C ALA A 149 -21.21 -25.25 -5.65
N THR A 150 -21.87 -24.27 -5.01
CA THR A 150 -23.19 -23.76 -5.45
C THR A 150 -23.12 -22.32 -5.93
N ARG A 151 -22.01 -21.63 -5.62
CA ARG A 151 -21.81 -20.21 -5.96
C ARG A 151 -20.38 -19.93 -6.39
N ILE A 152 -20.22 -19.18 -7.48
CA ILE A 152 -18.97 -18.51 -7.83
C ILE A 152 -19.13 -17.06 -7.38
N GLN A 153 -18.40 -16.67 -6.33
CA GLN A 153 -18.54 -15.34 -5.72
C GLN A 153 -17.76 -14.26 -6.45
N GLY A 154 -16.71 -14.65 -7.17
CA GLY A 154 -15.93 -13.74 -7.97
C GLY A 154 -14.78 -14.45 -8.65
N VAL A 155 -14.41 -13.90 -9.79
CA VAL A 155 -13.23 -14.30 -10.56
C VAL A 155 -12.46 -13.04 -10.88
N SER A 156 -11.19 -13.00 -10.52
CA SER A 156 -10.27 -11.92 -10.90
C SER A 156 -8.99 -12.50 -11.48
N PHE A 157 -8.36 -11.74 -12.36
CA PHE A 157 -7.12 -12.14 -13.01
C PHE A 157 -5.97 -11.37 -12.40
N VAL A 158 -4.91 -12.07 -12.05
CA VAL A 158 -3.75 -11.52 -11.37
C VAL A 158 -2.47 -12.04 -12.03
N ALA A 159 -1.41 -11.25 -11.98
CA ALA A 159 -0.09 -11.73 -12.31
C ALA A 159 0.50 -12.54 -11.15
N THR A 160 1.53 -13.34 -11.42
CA THR A 160 2.28 -14.02 -10.36
C THR A 160 3.05 -13.00 -9.52
N GLU A 161 3.30 -13.29 -8.24
CA GLU A 161 4.08 -12.41 -7.35
C GLU A 161 5.48 -12.14 -7.88
N SER A 162 6.10 -13.13 -8.53
CA SER A 162 7.41 -12.98 -9.18
C SER A 162 7.35 -12.00 -10.35
N ALA A 163 6.30 -12.07 -11.19
CA ALA A 163 6.10 -11.13 -12.30
C ALA A 163 5.85 -9.71 -11.77
N ILE A 164 5.04 -9.55 -10.74
CA ILE A 164 4.80 -8.26 -10.09
C ILE A 164 6.11 -7.69 -9.54
N ALA A 165 6.91 -8.48 -8.82
CA ALA A 165 8.18 -8.03 -8.27
C ALA A 165 9.20 -7.62 -9.36
N GLN A 166 9.23 -8.31 -10.49
CA GLN A 166 10.04 -7.92 -11.64
C GLN A 166 9.52 -6.63 -12.29
N ALA A 167 8.21 -6.52 -12.47
CA ALA A 167 7.57 -5.33 -13.03
C ALA A 167 7.81 -4.09 -12.14
N GLN A 168 7.75 -4.24 -10.82
CA GLN A 168 8.08 -3.15 -9.88
C GLN A 168 9.50 -2.63 -10.09
N LYS A 169 10.49 -3.52 -10.27
CA LYS A 169 11.87 -3.11 -10.56
C LYS A 169 11.98 -2.37 -11.89
N GLN A 170 11.28 -2.82 -12.93
CA GLN A 170 11.28 -2.16 -14.24
C GLN A 170 10.55 -0.82 -14.19
N ALA A 171 9.43 -0.74 -13.52
CA ALA A 171 8.68 0.50 -13.32
C ALA A 171 9.52 1.55 -12.56
N LEU A 172 10.23 1.14 -11.49
CA LEU A 172 11.16 2.01 -10.76
C LEU A 172 12.30 2.51 -11.64
N LYS A 173 12.87 1.65 -12.48
CA LYS A 173 13.91 2.04 -13.43
C LYS A 173 13.38 3.09 -14.43
N LYS A 174 12.20 2.86 -14.99
CA LYS A 174 11.53 3.81 -15.90
C LYS A 174 11.23 5.14 -15.20
N ALA A 175 10.72 5.10 -13.96
CA ALA A 175 10.44 6.30 -13.17
C ALA A 175 11.71 7.13 -12.89
N THR A 176 12.82 6.48 -12.60
CA THR A 176 14.11 7.16 -12.38
C THR A 176 14.62 7.79 -13.66
N GLN A 177 14.56 7.08 -14.78
CA GLN A 177 14.96 7.61 -16.09
C GLN A 177 14.10 8.79 -16.52
N ASP A 178 12.78 8.72 -16.28
CA ASP A 178 11.85 9.81 -16.58
C ASP A 178 12.17 11.05 -15.74
N ALA A 179 12.43 10.90 -14.43
CA ALA A 179 12.85 12.01 -13.57
C ALA A 179 14.15 12.66 -14.03
N GLN A 180 15.16 11.86 -14.43
CA GLN A 180 16.41 12.36 -14.96
C GLN A 180 16.19 13.12 -16.28
N SER A 181 15.40 12.57 -17.20
CA SER A 181 15.09 13.21 -18.48
C SER A 181 14.35 14.54 -18.29
N GLN A 182 13.44 14.63 -17.32
CA GLN A 182 12.77 15.89 -16.97
C GLN A 182 13.76 16.92 -16.43
N ALA A 183 14.68 16.50 -15.57
CA ALA A 183 15.71 17.39 -15.01
C ALA A 183 16.61 17.94 -16.12
N ASP A 184 17.11 17.08 -17.02
CA ASP A 184 17.96 17.46 -18.15
C ASP A 184 17.24 18.45 -19.07
N ALA A 185 15.98 18.21 -19.40
CA ALA A 185 15.18 19.09 -20.25
C ALA A 185 15.04 20.50 -19.64
N VAL A 186 14.72 20.59 -18.33
CA VAL A 186 14.55 21.86 -17.62
C VAL A 186 15.87 22.62 -17.53
N LEU A 187 16.95 21.95 -17.09
CA LEU A 187 18.26 22.59 -16.91
C LEU A 187 18.86 23.06 -18.24
N THR A 188 18.72 22.25 -19.29
CA THR A 188 19.18 22.62 -20.65
C THR A 188 18.43 23.85 -21.16
N ALA A 189 17.09 23.92 -21.00
CA ALA A 189 16.30 25.07 -21.41
C ALA A 189 16.69 26.38 -20.70
N LEU A 190 17.24 26.26 -19.47
CA LEU A 190 17.70 27.39 -18.67
C LEU A 190 19.21 27.65 -18.85
N ASN A 191 19.93 26.94 -19.71
CA ASN A 191 21.38 26.96 -19.87
C ASN A 191 22.14 26.68 -18.55
N LEU A 192 21.60 25.82 -17.70
CA LEU A 192 22.20 25.36 -16.45
C LEU A 192 22.76 23.95 -16.62
N LYS A 193 23.77 23.61 -15.80
CA LYS A 193 24.35 22.26 -15.79
C LYS A 193 23.81 21.46 -14.61
N GLN A 194 23.49 20.19 -14.86
CA GLN A 194 23.11 19.26 -13.81
C GLN A 194 24.31 18.98 -12.89
N GLY A 195 24.08 19.09 -11.60
CA GLY A 195 25.03 18.72 -10.55
C GLY A 195 24.74 17.33 -9.98
N GLU A 196 24.94 17.18 -8.68
CA GLU A 196 24.78 15.92 -7.96
C GLU A 196 23.33 15.67 -7.55
N ILE A 197 22.94 14.39 -7.47
CA ILE A 197 21.65 13.98 -6.89
C ILE A 197 21.80 14.03 -5.37
N LEU A 198 21.12 14.98 -4.74
CA LEU A 198 21.19 15.23 -3.29
C LEU A 198 20.21 14.38 -2.51
N ARG A 199 19.05 14.05 -3.10
CA ARG A 199 18.02 13.25 -2.46
C ARG A 199 17.30 12.39 -3.49
N ILE A 200 17.02 11.16 -3.10
CA ILE A 200 16.19 10.22 -3.85
C ILE A 200 15.04 9.80 -2.93
N GLN A 201 13.83 9.90 -3.43
CA GLN A 201 12.63 9.43 -2.71
C GLN A 201 11.81 8.54 -3.63
N VAL A 202 11.62 7.29 -3.23
CA VAL A 202 10.68 6.37 -3.87
C VAL A 202 9.31 6.61 -3.24
N ASN A 203 8.35 7.11 -4.02
CA ASN A 203 7.02 7.45 -3.51
C ASN A 203 6.08 6.24 -3.54
N SER A 204 6.14 5.46 -4.62
CA SER A 204 5.32 4.26 -4.79
C SER A 204 5.96 3.31 -5.80
N ALA A 205 5.72 2.02 -5.62
CA ALA A 205 5.93 0.97 -6.62
C ALA A 205 4.92 -0.14 -6.31
N SER A 206 3.73 -0.08 -6.91
CA SER A 206 2.63 -0.99 -6.58
C SER A 206 1.85 -1.40 -7.82
N ALA A 207 1.33 -2.63 -7.79
CA ALA A 207 0.34 -3.08 -8.74
C ALA A 207 -1.02 -2.48 -8.39
N LEU A 208 -1.80 -2.15 -9.41
CA LEU A 208 -3.18 -1.73 -9.20
C LEU A 208 -4.02 -2.93 -8.74
N PRO A 209 -5.01 -2.71 -7.86
CA PRO A 209 -5.90 -3.80 -7.45
C PRO A 209 -6.59 -4.45 -8.66
N PRO A 210 -6.71 -5.79 -8.68
CA PRO A 210 -7.35 -6.47 -9.78
C PRO A 210 -8.83 -6.08 -9.89
N ALA A 211 -9.27 -5.78 -11.11
CA ALA A 211 -10.68 -5.46 -11.37
C ALA A 211 -11.50 -6.77 -11.41
N TYR A 212 -12.49 -6.87 -10.53
CA TYR A 212 -13.47 -7.96 -10.58
C TYR A 212 -14.39 -7.76 -11.78
N ARG A 213 -14.44 -8.74 -12.68
CA ARG A 213 -15.41 -8.77 -13.79
C ARG A 213 -16.54 -9.72 -13.46
N GLN A 214 -17.76 -9.23 -13.53
CA GLN A 214 -18.96 -10.08 -13.49
C GLN A 214 -19.16 -10.67 -14.88
N PHE A 215 -19.09 -11.98 -14.98
CA PHE A 215 -19.39 -12.69 -16.23
C PHE A 215 -20.90 -12.97 -16.29
N ALA A 216 -21.54 -12.46 -17.33
CA ALA A 216 -22.87 -12.94 -17.72
C ALA A 216 -22.68 -14.29 -18.44
N ALA A 217 -22.99 -15.39 -17.78
CA ALA A 217 -22.92 -16.71 -18.37
C ALA A 217 -23.97 -16.86 -19.46
N ARG A 218 -23.57 -16.95 -20.73
CA ARG A 218 -24.36 -17.57 -21.78
C ARG A 218 -23.99 -19.06 -21.77
N ALA A 219 -24.92 -19.88 -21.32
CA ALA A 219 -24.76 -21.32 -21.26
C ALA A 219 -25.01 -21.95 -22.62
N ASP A 220 -23.95 -22.33 -23.31
CA ASP A 220 -23.99 -23.44 -24.27
C ASP A 220 -23.69 -24.72 -23.50
N ALA A 221 -24.59 -25.70 -23.55
CA ALA A 221 -24.63 -26.88 -22.67
C ALA A 221 -23.44 -27.85 -22.76
N ASN A 222 -22.43 -27.59 -23.61
CA ASN A 222 -21.25 -28.45 -23.83
C ASN A 222 -19.93 -27.68 -23.85
N ALA A 223 -19.90 -26.39 -23.48
CA ALA A 223 -18.65 -25.61 -23.47
C ALA A 223 -18.12 -25.47 -22.06
N THR A 224 -16.84 -25.73 -21.86
CA THR A 224 -16.11 -25.36 -20.64
C THR A 224 -16.27 -23.85 -20.39
N THR A 225 -16.44 -23.44 -19.13
CA THR A 225 -16.54 -22.03 -18.76
C THR A 225 -15.36 -21.22 -19.33
N PRO A 226 -15.58 -20.28 -20.29
CA PRO A 226 -14.48 -19.53 -20.88
C PRO A 226 -13.88 -18.57 -19.86
N VAL A 227 -12.57 -18.68 -19.62
CA VAL A 227 -11.81 -17.82 -18.70
C VAL A 227 -10.69 -17.17 -19.49
N VAL A 228 -10.73 -15.84 -19.66
CA VAL A 228 -9.75 -15.08 -20.43
C VAL A 228 -9.09 -14.08 -19.49
N GLY A 229 -7.76 -14.19 -19.34
CA GLY A 229 -6.93 -13.24 -18.61
C GLY A 229 -6.82 -11.89 -19.34
N GLY A 230 -6.21 -10.94 -18.69
CA GLY A 230 -5.91 -9.61 -19.21
C GLY A 230 -4.49 -9.20 -18.87
N GLU A 231 -4.30 -7.93 -18.65
CA GLU A 231 -3.05 -7.33 -18.22
C GLU A 231 -3.23 -6.63 -16.88
N GLU A 232 -2.16 -6.59 -16.10
CA GLU A 232 -2.06 -5.87 -14.84
C GLU A 232 -0.99 -4.80 -14.99
N GLN A 233 -1.28 -3.59 -14.50
CA GLN A 233 -0.38 -2.46 -14.57
C GLN A 233 0.31 -2.24 -13.23
N VAL A 234 1.62 -2.05 -13.26
CA VAL A 234 2.45 -1.71 -12.11
C VAL A 234 2.97 -0.30 -12.31
N ASP A 235 2.64 0.59 -11.39
CA ASP A 235 3.04 1.98 -11.40
C ASP A 235 4.14 2.24 -10.37
N ALA A 236 5.13 3.06 -10.74
CA ALA A 236 6.15 3.55 -9.84
C ALA A 236 6.34 5.06 -9.98
N SER A 237 6.72 5.70 -8.88
CA SER A 237 7.04 7.13 -8.87
C SER A 237 8.28 7.39 -8.02
N VAL A 238 9.22 8.17 -8.59
CA VAL A 238 10.49 8.54 -7.96
C VAL A 238 10.66 10.04 -8.03
N THR A 239 10.97 10.66 -6.90
CA THR A 239 11.33 12.08 -6.84
C THR A 239 12.83 12.21 -6.62
N LEU A 240 13.46 13.03 -7.46
CA LEU A 240 14.88 13.39 -7.38
C LEU A 240 15.02 14.87 -7.02
N GLN A 241 15.94 15.17 -6.13
CA GLN A 241 16.42 16.53 -5.86
C GLN A 241 17.87 16.63 -6.31
N ILE A 242 18.12 17.51 -7.27
CA ILE A 242 19.38 17.62 -8.01
C ILE A 242 19.91 19.06 -7.84
N SER A 243 21.20 19.21 -7.56
CA SER A 243 21.87 20.52 -7.53
C SER A 243 22.15 21.05 -8.93
N TYR A 244 22.27 22.40 -9.06
CA TYR A 244 22.65 23.08 -10.31
C TYR A 244 23.31 24.41 -10.05
#